data_4fa97f70d4ed6787856dbd491298bd9a
#
_entry.id   4fa97f70d4ed6787856dbd491298bd9a
#
_cell.length_a   1.000
_cell.length_b   1.000
_cell.length_c   1.000
_cell.angle_alpha   90.00
_cell.angle_beta   90.00
_cell.angle_gamma   90.00
#
_symmetry.space_group_name_H-M   'P 1'
#
loop_
_entity.id
_entity.type
_entity.pdbx_description
1 polymer ?
#
loop_
_entity_poly.entity_id
_entity_poly.type
_entity_poly.pdbx_seq_one_letter_code
_entity_poly.pdbx_strand_id
1 'polypeptide(L)'
;TRLGLAHARLIARNHRNPVGLEALCARATFTSDAGVRRWLARNPQLPLSLFRRLWMGRRLLEQFKLTVDRDIPEGTRRAAREVLRARFTTAPAEERVELILGTEGRVLTALTGLPVDGKTAALLCARTFRSPLLIQNIARWSAAPPALIAHLLKQDAVRRQPQLRLLLQRHPNAPADARRG
;
A
#
# COMPACT_ATOMS: atom_id res chain seq x y z
N THR A 1 6.29 17.53 -34.44
CA THR A 1 5.01 17.75 -33.74
C THR A 1 5.18 17.59 -32.22
N ARG A 2 4.88 18.65 -31.52
CA ARG A 2 4.87 18.60 -30.04
C ARG A 2 3.65 17.82 -29.57
N LEU A 3 3.89 16.65 -29.00
CA LEU A 3 2.85 15.87 -28.37
C LEU A 3 2.49 16.49 -27.02
N GLY A 4 1.25 16.96 -26.87
CA GLY A 4 0.76 17.49 -25.60
C GLY A 4 0.38 16.38 -24.63
N LEU A 5 0.20 16.71 -23.33
CA LEU A 5 -0.22 15.77 -22.30
C LEU A 5 -1.57 15.09 -22.61
N ALA A 6 -2.51 15.82 -23.19
CA ALA A 6 -3.81 15.26 -23.59
C ALA A 6 -3.65 14.14 -24.62
N HIS A 7 -2.80 14.33 -25.62
CA HIS A 7 -2.47 13.30 -26.61
C HIS A 7 -1.73 12.12 -25.98
N ALA A 8 -0.77 12.40 -25.10
CA ALA A 8 -0.04 11.36 -24.38
C ALA A 8 -0.96 10.47 -23.55
N ARG A 9 -1.97 11.06 -22.89
CA ARG A 9 -2.98 10.30 -22.13
C ARG A 9 -3.82 9.41 -23.04
N LEU A 10 -4.23 9.90 -24.20
CA LEU A 10 -4.99 9.11 -25.18
C LEU A 10 -4.16 7.94 -25.73
N ILE A 11 -2.89 8.16 -26.03
CA ILE A 11 -1.98 7.12 -26.48
C ILE A 11 -1.80 6.09 -25.37
N ALA A 12 -1.55 6.51 -24.16
CA ALA A 12 -1.38 5.62 -23.01
C ALA A 12 -2.62 4.72 -22.79
N ARG A 13 -3.81 5.30 -23.00
CA ARG A 13 -5.07 4.58 -22.84
C ARG A 13 -5.34 3.58 -23.96
N ASN A 14 -5.12 3.98 -25.21
CA ASN A 14 -5.67 3.28 -26.37
C ASN A 14 -4.63 2.54 -27.22
N HIS A 15 -3.35 2.85 -27.07
CA HIS A 15 -2.33 2.26 -27.92
C HIS A 15 -2.14 0.78 -27.58
N ARG A 16 -2.16 -0.07 -28.63
CA ARG A 16 -2.14 -1.53 -28.46
C ARG A 16 -0.77 -2.16 -28.76
N ASN A 17 0.19 -1.38 -29.18
CA ASN A 17 1.52 -1.88 -29.49
C ASN A 17 2.48 -1.59 -28.33
N PRO A 18 3.08 -2.63 -27.71
CA PRO A 18 4.05 -2.43 -26.62
C PRO A 18 5.23 -1.54 -27.00
N VAL A 19 5.69 -1.57 -28.24
CA VAL A 19 6.80 -0.73 -28.73
C VAL A 19 6.41 0.75 -28.69
N GLY A 20 5.18 1.08 -29.10
CA GLY A 20 4.66 2.45 -29.03
C GLY A 20 4.51 2.95 -27.60
N LEU A 21 4.07 2.10 -26.69
CA LEU A 21 4.00 2.43 -25.28
C LEU A 21 5.38 2.68 -24.67
N GLU A 22 6.36 1.87 -25.04
CA GLU A 22 7.74 2.06 -24.59
C GLU A 22 8.32 3.38 -25.11
N ALA A 23 8.06 3.72 -26.37
CA ALA A 23 8.47 5.00 -26.95
C ALA A 23 7.84 6.20 -26.21
N LEU A 24 6.58 6.09 -25.83
CA LEU A 24 5.92 7.11 -25.00
C LEU A 24 6.61 7.27 -23.64
N CYS A 25 6.97 6.17 -23.02
CA CYS A 25 7.60 6.15 -21.69
C CYS A 25 9.07 6.62 -21.72
N ALA A 26 9.70 6.71 -22.88
CA ALA A 26 11.05 7.25 -23.02
C ALA A 26 11.14 8.75 -22.67
N ARG A 27 10.01 9.45 -22.65
CA ARG A 27 9.95 10.88 -22.30
C ARG A 27 9.51 11.08 -20.87
N ALA A 28 10.43 11.56 -20.03
CA ALA A 28 10.16 11.82 -18.61
C ALA A 28 9.02 12.82 -18.38
N THR A 29 8.82 13.79 -19.29
CA THR A 29 7.70 14.73 -19.20
C THR A 29 6.34 14.06 -19.25
N PHE A 30 6.21 12.93 -19.96
CA PHE A 30 4.96 12.18 -20.03
C PHE A 30 4.81 11.26 -18.82
N THR A 31 5.85 10.55 -18.44
CA THR A 31 5.80 9.60 -17.32
C THR A 31 5.68 10.28 -15.96
N SER A 32 6.01 11.56 -15.86
CA SER A 32 5.77 12.35 -14.64
C SER A 32 4.32 12.79 -14.48
N ASP A 33 3.50 12.72 -15.53
CA ASP A 33 2.08 13.05 -15.45
C ASP A 33 1.27 11.89 -14.84
N ALA A 34 0.53 12.16 -13.78
CA ALA A 34 -0.27 11.15 -13.10
C ALA A 34 -1.35 10.54 -13.98
N GLY A 35 -1.94 11.34 -14.90
CA GLY A 35 -2.95 10.85 -15.85
C GLY A 35 -2.36 9.87 -16.86
N VAL A 36 -1.16 10.16 -17.39
CA VAL A 36 -0.46 9.24 -18.29
C VAL A 36 -0.15 7.92 -17.58
N ARG A 37 0.40 7.98 -16.37
CA ARG A 37 0.70 6.78 -15.60
C ARG A 37 -0.55 5.94 -15.32
N ARG A 38 -1.67 6.57 -14.97
CA ARG A 38 -2.93 5.88 -14.73
C ARG A 38 -3.40 5.09 -15.95
N TRP A 39 -3.38 5.71 -17.11
CA TRP A 39 -3.80 5.05 -18.34
C TRP A 39 -2.83 3.97 -18.80
N LEU A 40 -1.52 4.17 -18.59
CA LEU A 40 -0.52 3.13 -18.84
C LEU A 40 -0.79 1.88 -17.98
N ALA A 41 -1.02 2.08 -16.68
CA ALA A 41 -1.28 0.96 -15.77
C ALA A 41 -2.54 0.18 -16.16
N ARG A 42 -3.55 0.86 -16.69
CA ARG A 42 -4.80 0.24 -17.15
C ARG A 42 -4.71 -0.37 -18.54
N ASN A 43 -3.66 -0.06 -19.30
CA ASN A 43 -3.50 -0.59 -20.65
C ASN A 43 -3.08 -2.06 -20.60
N PRO A 44 -3.90 -2.99 -21.17
CA PRO A 44 -3.57 -4.42 -21.12
C PRO A 44 -2.33 -4.80 -21.94
N GLN A 45 -1.84 -3.92 -22.80
CA GLN A 45 -0.64 -4.15 -23.60
C GLN A 45 0.64 -3.62 -22.97
N LEU A 46 0.57 -3.03 -21.79
CA LEU A 46 1.75 -2.54 -21.09
C LEU A 46 2.65 -3.72 -20.67
N PRO A 47 3.92 -3.77 -21.14
CA PRO A 47 4.84 -4.82 -20.70
C PRO A 47 5.12 -4.71 -19.19
N LEU A 48 5.16 -5.85 -18.50
CA LEU A 48 5.40 -5.87 -17.05
C LEU A 48 6.77 -5.34 -16.67
N SER A 49 7.78 -5.55 -17.52
CA SER A 49 9.11 -4.99 -17.32
C SER A 49 9.09 -3.45 -17.35
N LEU A 50 8.33 -2.88 -18.26
CA LEU A 50 8.14 -1.44 -18.35
C LEU A 50 7.37 -0.90 -17.15
N PHE A 51 6.32 -1.61 -16.72
CA PHE A 51 5.58 -1.29 -15.51
C PHE A 51 6.51 -1.22 -14.29
N ARG A 52 7.31 -2.26 -14.05
CA ARG A 52 8.22 -2.29 -12.91
C ARG A 52 9.22 -1.14 -12.93
N ARG A 53 9.78 -0.84 -14.09
CA ARG A 53 10.73 0.27 -14.27
C ARG A 53 10.09 1.62 -13.92
N LEU A 54 8.86 1.86 -14.35
CA LEU A 54 8.16 3.12 -14.12
C LEU A 54 7.70 3.31 -12.68
N TRP A 55 7.27 2.23 -12.01
CA TRP A 55 6.68 2.33 -10.68
C TRP A 55 7.63 2.03 -9.53
N MET A 56 8.81 1.46 -9.79
CA MET A 56 9.76 1.12 -8.74
C MET A 56 10.17 2.33 -7.87
N GLY A 57 10.22 3.53 -8.43
CA GLY A 57 10.59 4.75 -7.72
C GLY A 57 9.41 5.53 -7.12
N ARG A 58 8.18 5.05 -7.25
CA ARG A 58 7.00 5.77 -6.78
C ARG A 58 6.72 5.52 -5.30
N ARG A 59 5.96 6.44 -4.69
CA ARG A 59 5.56 6.32 -3.28
C ARG A 59 4.75 5.06 -3.03
N LEU A 60 4.87 4.49 -1.85
CA LEU A 60 4.16 3.27 -1.47
C LEU A 60 2.64 3.42 -1.59
N LEU A 61 2.09 4.56 -1.22
CA LEU A 61 0.65 4.81 -1.32
C LEU A 61 0.17 4.77 -2.78
N GLU A 62 0.95 5.35 -3.71
CA GLU A 62 0.64 5.30 -5.15
C GLU A 62 0.64 3.84 -5.65
N GLN A 63 1.62 3.05 -5.23
CA GLN A 63 1.71 1.63 -5.59
C GLN A 63 0.54 0.83 -5.02
N PHE A 64 0.14 1.09 -3.80
CA PHE A 64 -1.01 0.42 -3.20
C PHE A 64 -2.30 0.69 -3.99
N LYS A 65 -2.52 1.92 -4.43
CA LYS A 65 -3.70 2.28 -5.23
C LYS A 65 -3.82 1.45 -6.51
N LEU A 66 -2.69 1.09 -7.12
CA LEU A 66 -2.68 0.21 -8.30
C LEU A 66 -3.14 -1.21 -7.97
N THR A 67 -2.84 -1.71 -6.79
CA THR A 67 -3.20 -3.08 -6.40
C THR A 67 -4.70 -3.26 -6.19
N VAL A 68 -5.43 -2.18 -5.92
CA VAL A 68 -6.87 -2.19 -5.66
C VAL A 68 -7.71 -1.62 -6.80
N ASP A 69 -7.08 -1.11 -7.85
CA ASP A 69 -7.78 -0.56 -9.02
C ASP A 69 -8.29 -1.70 -9.91
N ARG A 70 -9.61 -1.84 -10.00
CA ARG A 70 -10.26 -2.92 -10.76
C ARG A 70 -10.11 -2.78 -12.26
N ASP A 71 -9.80 -1.57 -12.76
CA ASP A 71 -9.61 -1.31 -14.19
C ASP A 71 -8.21 -1.71 -14.67
N ILE A 72 -7.30 -2.02 -13.75
CA ILE A 72 -5.96 -2.50 -14.06
C ILE A 72 -6.02 -4.03 -14.31
N PRO A 73 -5.42 -4.53 -15.41
CA PRO A 73 -5.35 -5.98 -15.66
C PRO A 73 -4.71 -6.75 -14.51
N GLU A 74 -5.17 -7.97 -14.27
CA GLU A 74 -4.72 -8.78 -13.12
C GLU A 74 -3.21 -9.03 -13.13
N GLY A 75 -2.60 -9.25 -14.30
CA GLY A 75 -1.15 -9.42 -14.41
C GLY A 75 -0.38 -8.19 -13.93
N THR A 76 -0.86 -7.00 -14.29
CA THR A 76 -0.27 -5.73 -13.83
C THR A 76 -0.54 -5.50 -12.35
N ARG A 77 -1.72 -5.82 -11.84
CA ARG A 77 -2.02 -5.74 -10.40
C ARG A 77 -1.11 -6.66 -9.58
N ARG A 78 -0.84 -7.86 -10.09
CA ARG A 78 0.08 -8.79 -9.44
C ARG A 78 1.49 -8.22 -9.39
N ALA A 79 1.97 -7.65 -10.50
CA ALA A 79 3.27 -6.98 -10.54
C ALA A 79 3.30 -5.78 -9.57
N ALA A 80 2.20 -5.05 -9.46
CA ALA A 80 2.08 -3.93 -8.50
C ALA A 80 2.20 -4.42 -7.05
N ARG A 81 1.59 -5.55 -6.70
CA ARG A 81 1.73 -6.14 -5.36
C ARG A 81 3.17 -6.56 -5.07
N GLU A 82 3.84 -7.15 -6.04
CA GLU A 82 5.25 -7.52 -5.92
C GLU A 82 6.15 -6.29 -5.69
N VAL A 83 5.94 -5.24 -6.48
CA VAL A 83 6.67 -3.97 -6.33
C VAL A 83 6.41 -3.35 -4.96
N LEU A 84 5.15 -3.32 -4.53
CA LEU A 84 4.77 -2.80 -3.22
C LEU A 84 5.49 -3.54 -2.09
N ARG A 85 5.49 -4.87 -2.11
CA ARG A 85 6.15 -5.70 -1.10
C ARG A 85 7.66 -5.46 -1.06
N ALA A 86 8.31 -5.45 -2.23
CA ALA A 86 9.74 -5.20 -2.34
C ALA A 86 10.11 -3.79 -1.83
N ARG A 87 9.34 -2.80 -2.21
CA ARG A 87 9.56 -1.40 -1.79
C ARG A 87 9.29 -1.20 -0.31
N PHE A 88 8.32 -1.88 0.25
CA PHE A 88 8.02 -1.80 1.68
C PHE A 88 9.22 -2.23 2.53
N THR A 89 9.92 -3.27 2.12
CA THR A 89 11.08 -3.79 2.87
C THR A 89 12.26 -2.81 2.91
N THR A 90 12.37 -1.93 1.92
CA THR A 90 13.48 -0.96 1.81
C THR A 90 13.08 0.48 2.12
N ALA A 91 11.78 0.75 2.28
CA ALA A 91 11.28 2.09 2.54
C ALA A 91 11.64 2.57 3.96
N PRO A 92 11.78 3.89 4.18
CA PRO A 92 11.92 4.44 5.52
C PRO A 92 10.71 4.11 6.41
N ALA A 93 10.93 3.99 7.71
CA ALA A 93 9.89 3.67 8.67
C ALA A 93 8.73 4.68 8.63
N GLU A 94 9.02 5.95 8.43
CA GLU A 94 8.03 7.01 8.31
C GLU A 94 7.08 6.79 7.13
N GLU A 95 7.60 6.35 5.99
CA GLU A 95 6.79 6.05 4.79
C GLU A 95 5.95 4.79 5.01
N ARG A 96 6.48 3.78 5.69
CA ARG A 96 5.73 2.57 6.06
C ARG A 96 4.53 2.90 6.95
N VAL A 97 4.74 3.74 7.95
CA VAL A 97 3.69 4.20 8.87
C VAL A 97 2.64 5.00 8.11
N GLU A 98 3.05 5.93 7.25
CA GLU A 98 2.14 6.71 6.41
C GLU A 98 1.27 5.81 5.54
N LEU A 99 1.84 4.76 4.96
CA LEU A 99 1.10 3.79 4.16
C LEU A 99 0.05 3.06 5.00
N ILE A 100 0.41 2.56 6.16
CA ILE A 100 -0.51 1.82 7.05
C ILE A 100 -1.66 2.73 7.51
N LEU A 101 -1.34 3.92 7.99
CA LEU A 101 -2.33 4.87 8.50
C LEU A 101 -3.18 5.44 7.37
N GLY A 102 -2.58 5.82 6.24
CA GLY A 102 -3.27 6.42 5.11
C GLY A 102 -4.24 5.48 4.41
N THR A 103 -4.03 4.18 4.51
CA THR A 103 -4.94 3.15 3.96
C THR A 103 -5.90 2.58 5.02
N GLU A 104 -5.89 3.12 6.23
CA GLU A 104 -6.62 2.59 7.38
C GLU A 104 -6.34 1.08 7.60
N GLY A 105 -5.10 0.68 7.38
CA GLY A 105 -4.68 -0.71 7.56
C GLY A 105 -5.08 -1.66 6.42
N ARG A 106 -5.73 -1.20 5.38
CA ARG A 106 -6.13 -2.06 4.24
C ARG A 106 -4.93 -2.68 3.53
N VAL A 107 -3.80 -1.98 3.52
CA VAL A 107 -2.56 -2.48 2.89
C VAL A 107 -2.00 -3.72 3.60
N LEU A 108 -2.34 -3.95 4.85
CA LEU A 108 -1.74 -5.02 5.67
C LEU A 108 -1.98 -6.42 5.09
N THR A 109 -3.09 -6.63 4.38
CA THR A 109 -3.34 -7.91 3.70
C THR A 109 -2.34 -8.17 2.57
N ALA A 110 -1.87 -7.12 1.90
CA ALA A 110 -0.85 -7.22 0.85
C ALA A 110 0.56 -7.41 1.42
N LEU A 111 0.77 -7.15 2.69
CA LEU A 111 2.06 -7.23 3.38
C LEU A 111 2.23 -8.50 4.22
N THR A 112 1.37 -9.48 4.04
CA THR A 112 1.41 -10.75 4.78
C THR A 112 2.78 -11.41 4.64
N GLY A 113 3.33 -11.88 5.78
CA GLY A 113 4.63 -12.53 5.81
C GLY A 113 5.83 -11.58 5.90
N LEU A 114 5.64 -10.27 5.76
CA LEU A 114 6.73 -9.31 5.92
C LEU A 114 6.89 -8.92 7.40
N PRO A 115 8.13 -8.89 7.90
CA PRO A 115 8.38 -8.50 9.29
C PRO A 115 8.22 -6.99 9.50
N VAL A 116 7.99 -6.60 10.74
CA VAL A 116 7.91 -5.21 11.16
C VAL A 116 9.16 -4.86 11.96
N ASP A 117 9.87 -3.83 11.53
CA ASP A 117 11.06 -3.35 12.24
C ASP A 117 10.67 -2.55 13.50
N GLY A 118 11.61 -2.46 14.45
CA GLY A 118 11.40 -1.76 15.72
C GLY A 118 11.06 -0.29 15.56
N LYS A 119 11.65 0.40 14.58
CA LYS A 119 11.39 1.81 14.35
C LYS A 119 9.96 2.05 13.85
N THR A 120 9.48 1.24 12.92
CA THR A 120 8.09 1.31 12.45
C THR A 120 7.11 1.04 13.59
N ALA A 121 7.37 0.01 14.39
CA ALA A 121 6.56 -0.30 15.56
C ALA A 121 6.52 0.85 16.56
N ALA A 122 7.66 1.48 16.86
CA ALA A 122 7.76 2.61 17.77
C ALA A 122 6.96 3.82 17.26
N LEU A 123 7.06 4.13 15.97
CA LEU A 123 6.31 5.22 15.36
C LEU A 123 4.80 4.98 15.41
N LEU A 124 4.36 3.75 15.17
CA LEU A 124 2.95 3.38 15.32
C LEU A 124 2.48 3.54 16.76
N CYS A 125 3.28 3.11 17.74
CA CYS A 125 2.97 3.24 19.16
C CYS A 125 2.95 4.69 19.65
N ALA A 126 3.52 5.62 18.90
CA ALA A 126 3.48 7.05 19.23
C ALA A 126 2.18 7.73 18.74
N ARG A 127 1.32 7.02 18.01
CA ARG A 127 0.10 7.58 17.44
C ARG A 127 -1.13 7.26 18.28
N THR A 128 -2.14 8.14 18.18
CA THR A 128 -3.46 7.91 18.74
C THR A 128 -4.35 7.28 17.68
N PHE A 129 -4.99 6.17 18.01
CA PHE A 129 -5.84 5.41 17.07
C PHE A 129 -7.31 5.68 17.38
N ARG A 130 -8.04 6.20 16.40
CA ARG A 130 -9.45 6.54 16.52
C ARG A 130 -10.34 5.78 15.55
N SER A 131 -9.78 5.32 14.42
CA SER A 131 -10.54 4.60 13.39
C SER A 131 -10.79 3.15 13.80
N PRO A 132 -12.03 2.71 13.96
CA PRO A 132 -12.34 1.30 14.22
C PRO A 132 -11.83 0.38 13.10
N LEU A 133 -11.92 0.82 11.84
CA LEU A 133 -11.45 0.04 10.70
C LEU A 133 -9.94 -0.20 10.76
N LEU A 134 -9.16 0.83 11.05
CA LEU A 134 -7.72 0.71 11.21
C LEU A 134 -7.36 -0.27 12.33
N ILE A 135 -8.03 -0.16 13.47
CA ILE A 135 -7.80 -1.03 14.62
C ILE A 135 -8.15 -2.48 14.28
N GLN A 136 -9.28 -2.72 13.60
CA GLN A 136 -9.67 -4.06 13.15
C GLN A 136 -8.63 -4.67 12.21
N ASN A 137 -8.13 -3.88 11.24
CA ASN A 137 -7.15 -4.36 10.29
C ASN A 137 -5.82 -4.69 10.97
N ILE A 138 -5.39 -3.90 11.95
CA ILE A 138 -4.20 -4.20 12.75
C ILE A 138 -4.41 -5.46 13.59
N ALA A 139 -5.59 -5.64 14.16
CA ALA A 139 -5.92 -6.83 14.94
C ALA A 139 -5.87 -8.12 14.11
N ARG A 140 -6.12 -8.02 12.81
CA ARG A 140 -6.03 -9.14 11.85
C ARG A 140 -4.63 -9.31 11.28
N TRP A 141 -3.74 -8.41 11.53
CA TRP A 141 -2.37 -8.42 11.03
C TRP A 141 -1.50 -9.30 11.93
N SER A 142 -1.18 -10.49 11.46
CA SER A 142 -0.45 -11.50 12.27
C SER A 142 0.94 -11.04 12.72
N ALA A 143 1.59 -10.15 11.94
CA ALA A 143 2.91 -9.62 12.27
C ALA A 143 2.86 -8.40 13.20
N ALA A 144 1.68 -7.96 13.64
CA ALA A 144 1.57 -6.82 14.55
C ALA A 144 2.38 -7.07 15.81
N PRO A 145 3.31 -6.16 16.18
CA PRO A 145 4.16 -6.40 17.35
C PRO A 145 3.38 -6.33 18.66
N PRO A 146 3.81 -7.06 19.71
CA PRO A 146 3.13 -7.05 21.01
C PRO A 146 2.96 -5.66 21.60
N ALA A 147 3.96 -4.79 21.45
CA ALA A 147 3.90 -3.42 21.93
C ALA A 147 2.76 -2.62 21.28
N LEU A 148 2.51 -2.84 19.99
CA LEU A 148 1.42 -2.18 19.28
C LEU A 148 0.06 -2.67 19.77
N ILE A 149 -0.09 -3.97 19.97
CA ILE A 149 -1.34 -4.53 20.51
C ILE A 149 -1.61 -3.98 21.91
N ALA A 150 -0.60 -3.92 22.76
CA ALA A 150 -0.71 -3.33 24.11
C ALA A 150 -1.10 -1.84 24.03
N HIS A 151 -0.50 -1.10 23.11
CA HIS A 151 -0.82 0.31 22.89
C HIS A 151 -2.28 0.50 22.44
N LEU A 152 -2.76 -0.32 21.52
CA LEU A 152 -4.14 -0.26 21.04
C LEU A 152 -5.16 -0.56 22.15
N LEU A 153 -4.85 -1.50 23.02
CA LEU A 153 -5.73 -1.85 24.14
C LEU A 153 -5.94 -0.70 25.14
N LYS A 154 -5.01 0.26 25.16
CA LYS A 154 -5.09 1.46 26.00
C LYS A 154 -5.85 2.61 25.33
N GLN A 155 -6.18 2.52 24.04
CA GLN A 155 -6.86 3.59 23.32
C GLN A 155 -8.33 3.68 23.73
N ASP A 156 -8.85 4.90 23.83
CA ASP A 156 -10.24 5.16 24.19
C ASP A 156 -11.21 4.50 23.21
N ALA A 157 -10.88 4.54 21.91
CA ALA A 157 -11.71 3.91 20.88
C ALA A 157 -11.89 2.40 21.13
N VAL A 158 -10.87 1.73 21.67
CA VAL A 158 -10.91 0.30 22.00
C VAL A 158 -11.64 0.07 23.31
N ARG A 159 -11.39 0.90 24.32
CA ARG A 159 -12.03 0.78 25.64
C ARG A 159 -13.55 0.90 25.55
N ARG A 160 -14.04 1.72 24.62
CA ARG A 160 -15.47 1.95 24.40
C ARG A 160 -16.15 0.88 23.56
N GLN A 161 -15.37 -0.01 22.92
CA GLN A 161 -15.88 -1.04 22.00
C GLN A 161 -15.41 -2.42 22.43
N PRO A 162 -16.23 -3.16 23.19
CA PRO A 162 -15.85 -4.49 23.69
C PRO A 162 -15.45 -5.48 22.60
N GLN A 163 -16.03 -5.36 21.40
CA GLN A 163 -15.71 -6.23 20.28
C GLN A 163 -14.28 -6.02 19.78
N LEU A 164 -13.81 -4.76 19.68
CA LEU A 164 -12.44 -4.44 19.31
C LEU A 164 -11.46 -4.93 20.37
N ARG A 165 -11.78 -4.71 21.62
CA ARG A 165 -10.99 -5.18 22.75
C ARG A 165 -10.80 -6.70 22.71
N LEU A 166 -11.87 -7.43 22.51
CA LEU A 166 -11.84 -8.89 22.44
C LEU A 166 -10.99 -9.37 21.25
N LEU A 167 -11.13 -8.73 20.09
CA LEU A 167 -10.37 -9.05 18.89
C LEU A 167 -8.87 -8.86 19.12
N LEU A 168 -8.47 -7.77 19.76
CA LEU A 168 -7.08 -7.51 20.10
C LEU A 168 -6.53 -8.49 21.15
N GLN A 169 -7.32 -8.84 22.15
CA GLN A 169 -6.93 -9.82 23.18
C GLN A 169 -6.68 -11.21 22.61
N ARG A 170 -7.37 -11.57 21.52
CA ARG A 170 -7.21 -12.83 20.81
C ARG A 170 -6.03 -12.85 19.85
N HIS A 171 -5.37 -11.72 19.63
CA HIS A 171 -4.24 -11.65 18.72
C HIS A 171 -3.10 -12.57 19.20
N PRO A 172 -2.43 -13.32 18.30
CA PRO A 172 -1.34 -14.22 18.68
C PRO A 172 -0.20 -13.56 19.45
N ASN A 173 0.07 -12.28 19.16
CA ASN A 173 1.12 -11.49 19.81
C ASN A 173 0.60 -10.61 20.96
N ALA A 174 -0.64 -10.81 21.39
CA ALA A 174 -1.14 -10.05 22.53
C ALA A 174 -0.38 -10.41 23.80
N PRO A 175 0.04 -9.41 24.62
CA PRO A 175 0.71 -9.67 25.89
C PRO A 175 -0.14 -10.55 26.80
N ALA A 176 0.52 -11.38 27.62
CA ALA A 176 -0.16 -12.32 28.52
C ALA A 176 -1.13 -11.61 29.50
N ASP A 177 -0.73 -10.45 30.01
CA ASP A 177 -1.56 -9.63 30.92
C ASP A 177 -2.82 -9.14 30.23
N ALA A 178 -2.77 -8.81 28.94
CA ALA A 178 -3.92 -8.34 28.16
C ALA A 178 -4.95 -9.46 27.93
N ARG A 179 -4.50 -10.71 27.86
CA ARG A 179 -5.38 -11.88 27.66
C ARG A 179 -6.21 -12.25 28.90
N ARG A 180 -5.76 -11.80 30.08
CA ARG A 180 -6.41 -12.09 31.36
C ARG A 180 -7.47 -11.05 31.77
N GLY A 181 -7.49 -9.93 31.07
CA GLY A 181 -8.45 -8.86 31.33
C GLY A 181 -9.81 -9.00 30.58
#